data_ad16134ebb1f565c65d4d790fb7d1578
#
_entry.id   ad16134ebb1f565c65d4d790fb7d1578
#
_cell.length_a   1.000
_cell.length_b   1.000
_cell.length_c   1.000
_cell.angle_alpha   90.00
_cell.angle_beta   90.00
_cell.angle_gamma   90.00
#
_symmetry.space_group_name_H-M   'P 1'
#
loop_
_entity.id
_entity.type
_entity.pdbx_description
1 polymer ?
#
loop_
_entity_poly.entity_id
_entity_poly.type
_entity_poly.pdbx_seq_one_letter_code
_entity_poly.pdbx_strand_id
1 'polypeptide(L)'
;MVLQDLGRRINAAVNDLTRSPNLDEKAFDGMVKEISNALVEADVNIKLVAGLRSSIEKTVNFKELAPGVNKKRLIQKAVFDELVKLVDPHATPFNPKKGKSNVIMFVGLQGSGKTTTCTKLARWYSARGFKACLVCADTFRA
;
A
#
# COMPACT_ATOMS: atom_id res chain seq x y z
N MET A 1 8.30 3.12 12.93
CA MET A 1 9.11 3.27 11.70
C MET A 1 9.00 2.07 10.77
N VAL A 2 8.10 1.14 11.05
CA VAL A 2 7.91 -0.11 10.30
C VAL A 2 7.57 0.12 8.82
N LEU A 3 6.73 1.11 8.49
CA LEU A 3 6.32 1.37 7.10
C LEU A 3 7.44 1.91 6.19
N GLN A 4 8.40 2.66 6.73
CA GLN A 4 9.53 3.14 5.93
C GLN A 4 10.50 2.00 5.59
N ASP A 5 10.72 1.08 6.54
CA ASP A 5 11.55 -0.10 6.32
C ASP A 5 10.88 -1.06 5.34
N LEU A 6 9.58 -1.29 5.48
CA LEU A 6 8.79 -2.08 4.53
C LEU A 6 8.88 -1.51 3.11
N GLY A 7 8.62 -0.20 2.95
CA GLY A 7 8.71 0.46 1.64
C GLY A 7 10.11 0.38 1.02
N ARG A 8 11.16 0.54 1.84
CA ARG A 8 12.55 0.41 1.39
C ARG A 8 12.86 -1.01 0.91
N ARG A 9 12.43 -2.05 1.63
CA ARG A 9 12.66 -3.46 1.28
C ARG A 9 11.90 -3.85 0.01
N ILE A 10 10.64 -3.45 -0.13
CA ILE A 10 9.87 -3.70 -1.35
C ILE A 10 10.54 -3.02 -2.56
N ASN A 11 10.91 -1.75 -2.42
CA ASN A 11 11.60 -1.03 -3.49
C ASN A 11 12.96 -1.65 -3.82
N ALA A 12 13.73 -2.10 -2.83
CA ALA A 12 14.99 -2.79 -3.05
C ALA A 12 14.79 -4.08 -3.84
N ALA A 13 13.86 -4.95 -3.42
CA ALA A 13 13.56 -6.20 -4.10
C ALA A 13 13.15 -5.99 -5.58
N VAL A 14 12.30 -5.01 -5.84
CA VAL A 14 11.88 -4.67 -7.21
C VAL A 14 13.04 -4.08 -8.03
N ASN A 15 13.85 -3.21 -7.44
CA ASN A 15 15.00 -2.60 -8.12
C ASN A 15 16.10 -3.60 -8.42
N ASP A 16 16.40 -4.53 -7.51
CA ASP A 16 17.40 -5.57 -7.70
C ASP A 16 17.02 -6.47 -8.86
N LEU A 17 15.75 -6.86 -8.95
CA LEU A 17 15.26 -7.59 -10.10
C LEU A 17 15.39 -6.78 -11.40
N THR A 18 15.06 -5.49 -11.38
CA THR A 18 15.12 -4.64 -12.57
C THR A 18 16.55 -4.31 -13.01
N ARG A 19 17.52 -4.38 -12.12
CA ARG A 19 18.96 -4.20 -12.43
C ARG A 19 19.63 -5.49 -12.89
N SER A 20 19.04 -6.64 -12.59
CA SER A 20 19.58 -7.94 -13.02
C SER A 20 19.68 -8.02 -14.55
N PRO A 21 20.83 -8.45 -15.11
CA PRO A 21 20.99 -8.64 -16.54
C PRO A 21 20.09 -9.77 -17.08
N ASN A 22 19.86 -10.79 -16.25
CA ASN A 22 19.02 -11.94 -16.58
C ASN A 22 17.73 -11.87 -15.75
N LEU A 23 16.64 -11.51 -16.40
CA LEU A 23 15.31 -11.51 -15.80
C LEU A 23 14.68 -12.89 -16.04
N ASP A 24 15.04 -13.84 -15.21
CA ASP A 24 14.54 -15.22 -15.25
C ASP A 24 13.44 -15.46 -14.20
N GLU A 25 12.77 -16.59 -14.32
CA GLU A 25 11.70 -17.00 -13.41
C GLU A 25 12.19 -17.13 -11.95
N LYS A 26 13.44 -17.59 -11.79
CA LYS A 26 14.07 -17.77 -10.48
C LYS A 26 14.32 -16.43 -9.75
N ALA A 27 14.80 -15.43 -10.49
CA ALA A 27 15.00 -14.09 -9.94
C ALA A 27 13.65 -13.42 -9.56
N PHE A 28 12.62 -13.66 -10.37
CA PHE A 28 11.25 -13.20 -10.08
C PHE A 28 10.69 -13.85 -8.81
N ASP A 29 10.79 -15.17 -8.67
CA ASP A 29 10.36 -15.89 -7.47
C ASP A 29 11.09 -15.39 -6.22
N GLY A 30 12.37 -15.12 -6.33
CA GLY A 30 13.18 -14.52 -5.27
C GLY A 30 12.64 -13.17 -4.81
N MET A 31 12.30 -12.29 -5.76
CA MET A 31 11.69 -10.99 -5.47
C MET A 31 10.32 -11.13 -4.78
N VAL A 32 9.44 -11.98 -5.31
CA VAL A 32 8.11 -12.21 -4.74
C VAL A 32 8.20 -12.76 -3.32
N LYS A 33 9.16 -13.66 -3.08
CA LYS A 33 9.45 -14.21 -1.75
C LYS A 33 9.92 -13.11 -0.78
N GLU A 34 10.83 -12.24 -1.20
CA GLU A 34 11.33 -11.15 -0.36
C GLU A 34 10.24 -10.14 -0.01
N ILE A 35 9.38 -9.77 -0.97
CA ILE A 35 8.20 -8.93 -0.72
C ILE A 35 7.26 -9.61 0.28
N SER A 36 7.00 -10.91 0.11
CA SER A 36 6.13 -11.67 1.02
C SER A 36 6.69 -11.70 2.44
N ASN A 37 7.99 -11.95 2.59
CA ASN A 37 8.67 -11.94 3.90
C ASN A 37 8.57 -10.56 4.57
N ALA A 38 8.84 -9.50 3.82
CA ALA A 38 8.76 -8.13 4.34
C ALA A 38 7.35 -7.77 4.82
N LEU A 39 6.29 -8.24 4.12
CA LEU A 39 4.90 -8.04 4.52
C LEU A 39 4.54 -8.83 5.79
N VAL A 40 4.98 -10.09 5.90
CA VAL A 40 4.76 -10.91 7.10
C VAL A 40 5.47 -10.32 8.31
N GLU A 41 6.70 -9.85 8.17
CA GLU A 41 7.43 -9.18 9.25
C GLU A 41 6.79 -7.83 9.65
N ALA A 42 6.01 -7.22 8.77
CA ALA A 42 5.20 -6.04 9.06
C ALA A 42 3.80 -6.38 9.61
N ASP A 43 3.60 -7.61 10.10
CA ASP A 43 2.33 -8.12 10.68
C ASP A 43 1.15 -8.14 9.69
N VAL A 44 1.40 -8.20 8.38
CA VAL A 44 0.32 -8.40 7.40
C VAL A 44 -0.18 -9.84 7.48
N ASN A 45 -1.49 -10.02 7.43
CA ASN A 45 -2.12 -11.33 7.50
C ASN A 45 -1.59 -12.28 6.42
N ILE A 46 -1.13 -13.47 6.85
CA ILE A 46 -0.49 -14.47 5.98
C ILE A 46 -1.39 -14.90 4.82
N LYS A 47 -2.72 -14.95 5.02
CA LYS A 47 -3.66 -15.28 3.93
C LYS A 47 -3.68 -14.21 2.83
N LEU A 48 -3.58 -12.94 3.23
CA LEU A 48 -3.50 -11.82 2.27
C LEU A 48 -2.18 -11.84 1.50
N VAL A 49 -1.07 -12.13 2.19
CA VAL A 49 0.25 -12.26 1.55
C VAL A 49 0.29 -13.43 0.57
N ALA A 50 -0.30 -14.58 0.92
CA ALA A 50 -0.40 -15.72 0.01
C ALA A 50 -1.27 -15.40 -1.22
N GLY A 51 -2.38 -14.69 -1.02
CA GLY A 51 -3.22 -14.20 -2.11
C GLY A 51 -2.48 -13.26 -3.06
N LEU A 52 -1.77 -12.27 -2.50
CA LEU A 52 -0.94 -11.32 -3.26
C LEU A 52 0.13 -12.06 -4.09
N ARG A 53 0.84 -13.00 -3.48
CA ARG A 53 1.83 -13.83 -4.17
C ARG A 53 1.23 -14.55 -5.38
N SER A 54 0.13 -15.28 -5.17
CA SER A 54 -0.56 -16.02 -6.24
C SER A 54 -1.06 -15.09 -7.35
N SER A 55 -1.55 -13.89 -7.01
CA SER A 55 -2.02 -12.91 -7.99
C SER A 55 -0.88 -12.34 -8.83
N ILE A 56 0.26 -12.02 -8.22
CA ILE A 56 1.45 -11.54 -8.94
C ILE A 56 1.97 -12.63 -9.90
N GLU A 57 2.10 -13.89 -9.43
CA GLU A 57 2.55 -15.02 -10.24
C GLU A 57 1.62 -15.28 -11.45
N LYS A 58 0.31 -15.11 -11.29
CA LYS A 58 -0.67 -15.24 -12.38
C LYS A 58 -0.59 -14.09 -13.39
N THR A 59 -0.38 -12.86 -12.90
CA THR A 59 -0.32 -11.67 -13.76
C THR A 59 0.96 -11.62 -14.58
N VAL A 60 2.05 -12.17 -14.04
CA VAL A 60 3.38 -12.20 -14.69
C VAL A 60 3.68 -13.64 -15.14
N ASN A 61 2.98 -14.10 -16.18
CA ASN A 61 3.28 -15.39 -16.78
C ASN A 61 4.44 -15.27 -17.78
N PHE A 62 5.65 -15.64 -17.36
CA PHE A 62 6.86 -15.55 -18.20
C PHE A 62 6.76 -16.34 -19.51
N LYS A 63 5.94 -17.41 -19.56
CA LYS A 63 5.80 -18.29 -20.73
C LYS A 63 4.95 -17.66 -21.82
N GLU A 64 4.06 -16.74 -21.46
CA GLU A 64 3.11 -16.10 -22.38
C GLU A 64 3.51 -14.67 -22.77
N LEU A 65 4.64 -14.16 -22.25
CA LEU A 65 5.10 -12.81 -22.55
C LEU A 65 5.57 -12.71 -24.02
N ALA A 66 4.88 -11.90 -24.80
CA ALA A 66 5.24 -11.63 -26.18
C ALA A 66 6.66 -11.05 -26.31
N PRO A 67 7.40 -11.39 -27.40
CA PRO A 67 8.69 -10.78 -27.68
C PRO A 67 8.54 -9.26 -27.82
N GLY A 68 9.40 -8.49 -27.13
CA GLY A 68 9.39 -7.03 -27.17
C GLY A 68 8.68 -6.32 -26.01
N VAL A 69 8.00 -7.05 -25.13
CA VAL A 69 7.40 -6.48 -23.92
C VAL A 69 8.48 -6.14 -22.90
N ASN A 70 8.43 -4.92 -22.35
CA ASN A 70 9.32 -4.52 -21.26
C ASN A 70 8.91 -5.25 -19.95
N LYS A 71 9.47 -6.45 -19.76
CA LYS A 71 9.21 -7.32 -18.61
C LYS A 71 9.36 -6.60 -17.27
N LYS A 72 10.39 -5.74 -17.15
CA LYS A 72 10.66 -4.99 -15.91
C LYS A 72 9.50 -4.08 -15.55
N ARG A 73 9.00 -3.31 -16.52
CA ARG A 73 7.85 -2.41 -16.32
C ARG A 73 6.56 -3.17 -16.01
N LEU A 74 6.37 -4.32 -16.65
CA LEU A 74 5.22 -5.18 -16.39
C LEU A 74 5.23 -5.68 -14.94
N ILE A 75 6.36 -6.18 -14.46
CA ILE A 75 6.51 -6.67 -13.09
C ILE A 75 6.30 -5.56 -12.08
N GLN A 76 6.93 -4.40 -12.29
CA GLN A 76 6.74 -3.25 -11.40
C GLN A 76 5.26 -2.85 -11.31
N LYS A 77 4.58 -2.80 -12.44
CA LYS A 77 3.15 -2.49 -12.49
C LYS A 77 2.32 -3.55 -11.78
N ALA A 78 2.57 -4.83 -12.04
CA ALA A 78 1.84 -5.93 -11.41
C ALA A 78 1.99 -5.91 -9.87
N VAL A 79 3.21 -5.73 -9.37
CA VAL A 79 3.45 -5.61 -7.93
C VAL A 79 2.74 -4.39 -7.34
N PHE A 80 2.82 -3.24 -8.01
CA PHE A 80 2.14 -2.03 -7.56
C PHE A 80 0.62 -2.20 -7.52
N ASP A 81 0.03 -2.72 -8.59
CA ASP A 81 -1.42 -2.91 -8.70
C ASP A 81 -1.93 -3.89 -7.62
N GLU A 82 -1.19 -4.97 -7.34
CA GLU A 82 -1.56 -5.93 -6.30
C GLU A 82 -1.39 -5.35 -4.88
N LEU A 83 -0.38 -4.53 -4.63
CA LEU A 83 -0.25 -3.81 -3.35
C LEU A 83 -1.36 -2.79 -3.15
N VAL A 84 -1.80 -2.11 -4.21
CA VAL A 84 -2.96 -1.20 -4.15
C VAL A 84 -4.23 -1.98 -3.81
N LYS A 85 -4.47 -3.12 -4.45
CA LYS A 85 -5.63 -4.00 -4.15
C LYS A 85 -5.63 -4.47 -2.69
N LEU A 86 -4.45 -4.75 -2.12
CA LEU A 86 -4.32 -5.18 -0.73
C LEU A 86 -4.88 -4.16 0.27
N VAL A 87 -4.76 -2.87 -0.05
CA VAL A 87 -5.20 -1.76 0.82
C VAL A 87 -6.53 -1.15 0.37
N ASP A 88 -7.08 -1.59 -0.77
CA ASP A 88 -8.36 -1.11 -1.27
C ASP A 88 -9.51 -1.73 -0.44
N PRO A 89 -10.32 -0.91 0.24
CA PRO A 89 -11.46 -1.41 1.01
C PRO A 89 -12.64 -1.85 0.13
N HIS A 90 -12.57 -1.72 -1.19
CA HIS A 90 -13.65 -1.98 -2.15
C HIS A 90 -14.97 -1.30 -1.78
N ALA A 91 -14.89 -0.15 -1.09
CA ALA A 91 -16.04 0.59 -0.58
C ALA A 91 -16.20 1.93 -1.30
N THR A 92 -17.44 2.38 -1.45
CA THR A 92 -17.72 3.71 -1.98
C THR A 92 -17.19 4.77 -1.02
N PRO A 93 -16.35 5.72 -1.46
CA PRO A 93 -15.80 6.76 -0.59
C PRO A 93 -16.90 7.59 0.06
N PHE A 94 -16.75 7.86 1.35
CA PHE A 94 -17.63 8.76 2.07
C PHE A 94 -17.40 10.20 1.59
N ASN A 95 -18.46 10.84 1.10
CA ASN A 95 -18.44 12.24 0.68
C ASN A 95 -19.23 13.11 1.66
N PRO A 96 -18.55 13.93 2.47
CA PRO A 96 -19.20 14.85 3.41
C PRO A 96 -20.13 15.83 2.70
N LYS A 97 -21.29 16.10 3.29
CA LYS A 97 -22.28 17.03 2.76
C LYS A 97 -22.31 18.30 3.61
N LYS A 98 -22.24 19.49 2.96
CA LYS A 98 -22.38 20.77 3.66
C LYS A 98 -23.77 20.90 4.30
N GLY A 99 -23.82 21.56 5.46
CA GLY A 99 -25.09 21.75 6.19
C GLY A 99 -25.58 20.51 6.96
N LYS A 100 -24.83 19.40 6.93
CA LYS A 100 -25.11 18.19 7.73
C LYS A 100 -23.94 17.89 8.64
N SER A 101 -24.24 17.21 9.75
CA SER A 101 -23.19 16.67 10.62
C SER A 101 -22.48 15.52 9.90
N ASN A 102 -21.15 15.61 9.83
CA ASN A 102 -20.29 14.59 9.24
C ASN A 102 -19.25 14.20 10.29
N VAL A 103 -19.22 12.95 10.69
CA VAL A 103 -18.27 12.45 11.67
C VAL A 103 -17.28 11.52 10.98
N ILE A 104 -15.99 11.83 11.12
CA ILE A 104 -14.89 11.04 10.55
C ILE A 104 -13.98 10.61 11.70
N MET A 105 -13.79 9.31 11.88
CA MET A 105 -12.91 8.75 12.89
C MET A 105 -11.64 8.19 12.25
N PHE A 106 -10.48 8.55 12.80
CA PHE A 106 -9.20 8.02 12.40
C PHE A 106 -8.80 6.86 13.31
N VAL A 107 -8.58 5.70 12.71
CA VAL A 107 -8.19 4.46 13.40
C VAL A 107 -6.83 3.99 12.87
N GLY A 108 -6.01 3.47 13.74
CA GLY A 108 -4.70 2.92 13.37
C GLY A 108 -3.78 2.72 14.57
N LEU A 109 -2.65 2.08 14.34
CA LEU A 109 -1.64 1.80 15.35
C LEU A 109 -0.94 3.06 15.86
N GLN A 110 -0.22 2.94 16.96
CA GLN A 110 0.62 4.02 17.48
C GLN A 110 1.68 4.41 16.45
N GLY A 111 1.89 5.71 16.25
CA GLY A 111 2.87 6.21 15.27
C GLY A 111 2.43 6.14 13.81
N SER A 112 1.22 5.67 13.49
CA SER A 112 0.69 5.58 12.11
C SER A 112 0.31 6.93 11.48
N GLY A 113 0.50 8.03 12.19
CA GLY A 113 0.22 9.38 11.65
C GLY A 113 -1.25 9.82 11.74
N LYS A 114 -2.08 9.20 12.59
CA LYS A 114 -3.51 9.55 12.75
C LYS A 114 -3.73 11.03 13.01
N THR A 115 -3.07 11.58 14.03
CA THR A 115 -3.21 12.99 14.42
C THR A 115 -2.79 13.94 13.30
N THR A 116 -1.67 13.66 12.65
CA THR A 116 -1.17 14.47 11.53
C THR A 116 -2.16 14.43 10.34
N THR A 117 -2.69 13.25 10.03
CA THR A 117 -3.67 13.09 8.94
C THR A 117 -4.99 13.78 9.26
N CYS A 118 -5.47 13.65 10.51
CA CYS A 118 -6.66 14.33 10.99
C CYS A 118 -6.56 15.86 10.82
N THR A 119 -5.44 16.44 11.24
CA THR A 119 -5.18 17.89 11.11
C THR A 119 -5.12 18.34 9.64
N LYS A 120 -4.44 17.56 8.79
CA LYS A 120 -4.36 17.85 7.34
C LYS A 120 -5.73 17.79 6.68
N LEU A 121 -6.54 16.79 7.02
CA LEU A 121 -7.88 16.62 6.48
C LEU A 121 -8.83 17.74 6.95
N ALA A 122 -8.77 18.12 8.22
CA ALA A 122 -9.55 19.24 8.75
C ALA A 122 -9.22 20.54 8.01
N ARG A 123 -7.94 20.84 7.81
CA ARG A 123 -7.49 22.00 7.02
C ARG A 123 -8.00 21.93 5.58
N TRP A 124 -7.94 20.76 4.94
CA TRP A 124 -8.39 20.54 3.58
C TRP A 124 -9.90 20.82 3.42
N TYR A 125 -10.73 20.36 4.37
CA TYR A 125 -12.17 20.62 4.37
C TYR A 125 -12.49 22.08 4.74
N SER A 126 -11.77 22.66 5.71
CA SER A 126 -11.94 24.09 6.06
C SER A 126 -11.69 25.01 4.89
N ALA A 127 -10.65 24.74 4.09
CA ALA A 127 -10.36 25.49 2.87
C ALA A 127 -11.46 25.36 1.79
N ARG A 128 -12.34 24.37 1.91
CA ARG A 128 -13.50 24.13 1.03
C ARG A 128 -14.82 24.63 1.62
N GLY A 129 -14.74 25.39 2.70
CA GLY A 129 -15.89 26.03 3.34
C GLY A 129 -16.69 25.10 4.27
N PHE A 130 -16.10 24.00 4.76
CA PHE A 130 -16.67 23.22 5.85
C PHE A 130 -16.23 23.80 7.20
N LYS A 131 -17.11 23.77 8.20
CA LYS A 131 -16.75 24.08 9.59
C LYS A 131 -16.23 22.80 10.24
N ALA A 132 -14.90 22.63 10.29
CA ALA A 132 -14.27 21.48 10.88
C ALA A 132 -14.02 21.67 12.38
N CYS A 133 -14.30 20.63 13.16
CA CYS A 133 -13.96 20.54 14.57
C CYS A 133 -13.06 19.31 14.77
N LEU A 134 -11.97 19.47 15.52
CA LEU A 134 -11.07 18.39 15.89
C LEU A 134 -11.40 17.95 17.33
N VAL A 135 -11.65 16.66 17.51
CA VAL A 135 -11.88 16.06 18.82
C VAL A 135 -10.70 15.14 19.14
N CYS A 136 -10.00 15.42 20.21
CA CYS A 136 -8.95 14.56 20.75
C CYS A 136 -9.51 13.79 21.93
N ALA A 137 -9.70 12.48 21.75
CA ALA A 137 -10.12 11.57 22.82
C ALA A 137 -8.95 10.72 23.37
N ASP A 138 -7.74 10.91 22.83
CA ASP A 138 -6.51 10.26 23.30
C ASP A 138 -5.81 11.16 24.31
N THR A 139 -6.09 10.94 25.59
CA THR A 139 -5.55 11.72 26.71
C THR A 139 -4.28 11.11 27.32
N PHE A 140 -3.83 9.96 26.81
CA PHE A 140 -2.65 9.25 27.33
C PHE A 140 -1.30 9.76 26.77
N ARG A 141 -1.33 10.73 25.90
CA ARG A 141 -0.11 11.37 25.36
C ARG A 141 -0.05 12.81 25.84
N ALA A 142 0.78 13.00 26.82
CA ALA A 142 1.23 14.33 27.16
C ALA A 142 2.40 14.72 26.27
#